data_49a76ebdbd59d6c6f2bd66138c481fb7
#
_entry.id   49a76ebdbd59d6c6f2bd66138c481fb7
#
_cell.length_a   1.000
_cell.length_b   1.000
_cell.length_c   1.000
_cell.angle_alpha   90.00
_cell.angle_beta   90.00
_cell.angle_gamma   90.00
#
_symmetry.space_group_name_H-M   'P 1'
#
loop_
_entity.id
_entity.type
_entity.pdbx_description
1 polymer ?
#
loop_
_entity_poly.entity_id
_entity_poly.type
_entity_poly.pdbx_seq_one_letter_code
_entity_poly.pdbx_strand_id
1 'polypeptide(L)'
;MFMDLETLRGTVENEIENYLYPSSTDTVGTPWTEERVRAELAAMKSALVLPYWNEVELRDTHQQIAASPAQSRTCAVVADDLKGTLLVFDPVEHEFMLAVRHNGRLSTIGVRGDAVGCFMAR
;
A
#
# COMPACT_ATOMS: atom_id res chain seq x y z
N MET A 1 9.66 -8.24 -17.08
CA MET A 1 10.63 -7.18 -16.74
C MET A 1 10.52 -6.86 -15.26
N PHE A 2 11.61 -6.92 -14.55
CA PHE A 2 11.62 -6.58 -13.14
C PHE A 2 11.73 -5.09 -12.95
N MET A 3 10.84 -4.53 -12.14
CA MET A 3 11.03 -3.17 -11.65
C MET A 3 12.08 -3.26 -10.53
N ASP A 4 13.18 -2.52 -10.64
CA ASP A 4 14.15 -2.51 -9.55
C ASP A 4 13.62 -1.65 -8.38
N LEU A 5 14.13 -1.91 -7.19
CA LEU A 5 13.60 -1.29 -5.97
C LEU A 5 13.85 0.22 -5.92
N GLU A 6 14.92 0.71 -6.50
CA GLU A 6 15.19 2.15 -6.58
C GLU A 6 14.17 2.87 -7.46
N THR A 7 13.87 2.30 -8.62
CA THR A 7 12.86 2.83 -9.53
C THR A 7 11.50 2.84 -8.86
N LEU A 8 11.17 1.76 -8.15
CA LEU A 8 9.91 1.66 -7.41
C LEU A 8 9.79 2.75 -6.37
N ARG A 9 10.83 2.99 -5.60
CA ARG A 9 10.83 4.06 -4.60
C ARG A 9 10.62 5.43 -5.24
N GLY A 10 11.33 5.70 -6.33
CA GLY A 10 11.16 6.94 -7.09
C GLY A 10 9.73 7.12 -7.59
N THR A 11 9.11 6.04 -8.05
CA THR A 11 7.71 6.06 -8.50
C THR A 11 6.77 6.45 -7.36
N VAL A 12 6.97 5.89 -6.17
CA VAL A 12 6.13 6.20 -4.99
C VAL A 12 6.36 7.65 -4.55
N GLU A 13 7.61 8.09 -4.48
CA GLU A 13 7.94 9.47 -4.12
C GLU A 13 7.29 10.46 -5.09
N ASN A 14 7.35 10.16 -6.39
CA ASN A 14 6.74 10.99 -7.42
C ASN A 14 5.21 11.02 -7.30
N GLU A 15 4.58 9.91 -6.96
CA GLU A 15 3.15 9.85 -6.73
C GLU A 15 2.74 10.74 -5.55
N ILE A 16 3.51 10.72 -4.45
CA ILE A 16 3.26 11.56 -3.29
C ILE A 16 3.38 13.04 -3.66
N GLU A 17 4.42 13.41 -4.42
CA GLU A 17 4.68 14.79 -4.80
C GLU A 17 3.60 15.38 -5.72
N ASN A 18 3.02 14.54 -6.57
CA ASN A 18 2.04 14.96 -7.56
C ASN A 18 0.60 14.61 -7.20
N TYR A 19 0.36 14.18 -5.96
CA TYR A 19 -0.98 13.74 -5.56
C TYR A 19 -1.96 14.90 -5.51
N LEU A 20 -3.10 14.70 -6.17
CA LEU A 20 -4.22 15.64 -6.14
C LEU A 20 -5.43 14.92 -5.54
N TYR A 21 -5.88 15.38 -4.38
CA TYR A 21 -7.07 14.82 -3.74
C TYR A 21 -8.32 15.20 -4.55
N PRO A 22 -9.08 14.23 -5.04
CA PRO A 22 -10.27 14.55 -5.83
C PRO A 22 -11.35 15.18 -4.93
N SER A 23 -11.66 16.46 -5.19
CA SER A 23 -12.76 17.15 -4.53
C SER A 23 -14.00 17.04 -5.40
N SER A 24 -14.52 15.82 -5.52
CA SER A 24 -15.70 15.55 -6.32
C SER A 24 -16.96 15.70 -5.47
N THR A 25 -18.00 16.33 -6.04
CA THR A 25 -19.32 16.40 -5.41
C THR A 25 -19.99 15.03 -5.37
N ASP A 26 -19.44 14.06 -6.06
CA ASP A 26 -19.98 12.69 -6.13
C ASP A 26 -19.40 11.78 -5.03
N THR A 27 -18.54 12.29 -4.16
CA THR A 27 -18.00 11.49 -3.06
C THR A 27 -19.07 11.22 -2.01
N VAL A 28 -19.18 9.95 -1.62
CA VAL A 28 -20.08 9.55 -0.53
C VAL A 28 -19.38 9.89 0.80
N GLY A 29 -20.06 10.68 1.65
CA GLY A 29 -19.55 11.08 2.94
C GLY A 29 -18.85 12.45 2.90
N THR A 30 -18.27 12.83 4.03
CA THR A 30 -17.57 14.10 4.18
C THR A 30 -16.16 13.98 3.57
N PRO A 31 -15.81 14.81 2.58
CA PRO A 31 -14.45 14.77 2.02
C PRO A 31 -13.43 15.20 3.08
N TRP A 32 -12.21 14.68 2.95
CA TRP A 32 -11.12 15.08 3.81
C TRP A 32 -10.74 16.53 3.56
N THR A 33 -10.33 17.23 4.61
CA THR A 33 -9.80 18.58 4.48
C THR A 33 -8.42 18.55 3.83
N GLU A 34 -8.01 19.68 3.24
CA GLU A 34 -6.66 19.83 2.70
C GLU A 34 -5.60 19.54 3.76
N GLU A 35 -5.84 19.98 4.98
CA GLU A 35 -4.92 19.77 6.10
C GLU A 35 -4.75 18.28 6.38
N ARG A 36 -5.85 17.53 6.36
CA ARG A 36 -5.80 16.08 6.57
C ARG A 36 -5.06 15.38 5.45
N VAL A 37 -5.29 15.78 4.21
CA VAL A 37 -4.58 15.22 3.06
C VAL A 37 -3.08 15.47 3.17
N ARG A 38 -2.69 16.70 3.51
CA ARG A 38 -1.28 17.04 3.71
C ARG A 38 -0.65 16.25 4.84
N ALA A 39 -1.37 16.08 5.94
CA ALA A 39 -0.89 15.31 7.09
C ALA A 39 -0.68 13.84 6.70
N GLU A 40 -1.60 13.26 5.94
CA GLU A 40 -1.46 11.88 5.48
C GLU A 40 -0.31 11.71 4.48
N LEU A 41 -0.13 12.68 3.58
CA LEU A 41 1.00 12.66 2.64
C LEU A 41 2.33 12.76 3.39
N ALA A 42 2.40 13.62 4.41
CA ALA A 42 3.58 13.73 5.25
C ALA A 42 3.85 12.44 6.03
N ALA A 43 2.80 11.81 6.57
CA ALA A 43 2.90 10.54 7.27
C ALA A 43 3.41 9.44 6.34
N MET A 44 2.91 9.40 5.11
CA MET A 44 3.36 8.43 4.12
C MET A 44 4.84 8.65 3.78
N LYS A 45 5.25 9.90 3.56
CA LYS A 45 6.64 10.23 3.28
C LYS A 45 7.57 9.78 4.41
N SER A 46 7.14 9.97 5.65
CA SER A 46 7.89 9.52 6.82
C SER A 46 7.91 8.00 6.98
N ALA A 47 6.90 7.32 6.46
CA ALA A 47 6.79 5.87 6.55
C ALA A 47 7.57 5.14 5.45
N LEU A 48 8.04 5.85 4.42
CA LEU A 48 8.80 5.21 3.33
C LEU A 48 10.05 4.54 3.88
N VAL A 49 10.31 3.32 3.40
CA VAL A 49 11.51 2.56 3.74
C VAL A 49 12.35 2.36 2.49
N LEU A 50 13.60 1.95 2.65
CA LEU A 50 14.37 1.41 1.53
C LEU A 50 13.66 0.14 1.11
N PRO A 51 13.11 0.08 -0.12
CA PRO A 51 12.29 -1.06 -0.49
C PRO A 51 13.04 -2.38 -0.39
N TYR A 52 12.33 -3.41 0.04
CA TYR A 52 12.88 -4.76 0.13
C TYR A 52 11.82 -5.78 -0.23
N TRP A 53 12.26 -6.92 -0.78
CA TRP A 53 11.37 -8.00 -1.12
C TRP A 53 11.00 -8.81 0.13
N ASN A 54 9.73 -9.14 0.25
CA ASN A 54 9.24 -9.99 1.32
C ASN A 54 8.06 -10.81 0.83
N GLU A 55 7.90 -11.98 1.42
CA GLU A 55 6.77 -12.83 1.12
C GLU A 55 5.52 -12.29 1.81
N VAL A 56 4.41 -12.25 1.08
CA VAL A 56 3.13 -11.74 1.57
C VAL A 56 2.06 -12.78 1.30
N GLU A 57 1.29 -13.13 2.32
CA GLU A 57 0.14 -14.02 2.16
C GLU A 57 -1.01 -13.25 1.52
N LEU A 58 -1.58 -13.81 0.46
CA LEU A 58 -2.70 -13.19 -0.25
C LEU A 58 -4.01 -13.56 0.42
N ARG A 59 -4.70 -12.56 0.95
CA ARG A 59 -5.97 -12.71 1.68
C ARG A 59 -7.00 -11.67 1.23
N ASP A 60 -7.03 -11.36 -0.07
CA ASP A 60 -7.91 -10.32 -0.61
C ASP A 60 -9.30 -10.85 -0.96
N THR A 61 -9.41 -12.10 -1.39
CA THR A 61 -10.66 -12.72 -1.80
C THR A 61 -11.14 -13.77 -0.79
N HIS A 62 -12.41 -14.12 -0.85
CA HIS A 62 -12.94 -15.19 0.00
C HIS A 62 -12.19 -16.51 -0.18
N GLN A 63 -11.83 -16.83 -1.44
CA GLN A 63 -11.08 -18.03 -1.73
C GLN A 63 -9.70 -17.99 -1.10
N GLN A 64 -9.03 -16.84 -1.17
CA GLN A 64 -7.71 -16.65 -0.57
C GLN A 64 -7.77 -16.70 0.95
N ILE A 65 -8.80 -16.09 1.54
CA ILE A 65 -8.97 -16.09 3.01
C ILE A 65 -9.19 -17.52 3.52
N ALA A 66 -9.93 -18.33 2.77
CA ALA A 66 -10.21 -19.73 3.14
C ALA A 66 -9.11 -20.69 2.74
N ALA A 67 -8.12 -20.27 1.95
CA ALA A 67 -7.07 -21.15 1.44
C ALA A 67 -6.17 -21.68 2.56
N SER A 68 -5.90 -22.97 2.51
CA SER A 68 -4.96 -23.64 3.41
C SER A 68 -4.20 -24.71 2.61
N PRO A 69 -2.90 -24.56 2.39
CA PRO A 69 -2.08 -23.41 2.84
C PRO A 69 -2.43 -22.12 2.10
N ALA A 70 -2.05 -20.98 2.71
CA ALA A 70 -2.27 -19.68 2.11
C ALA A 70 -1.45 -19.50 0.83
N GLN A 71 -2.02 -18.82 -0.15
CA GLN A 71 -1.26 -18.38 -1.32
C GLN A 71 -0.34 -17.25 -0.90
N SER A 72 0.89 -17.27 -1.38
CA SER A 72 1.87 -16.24 -1.07
C SER A 72 2.48 -15.69 -2.34
N ARG A 73 2.98 -14.48 -2.25
CA ARG A 73 3.67 -13.82 -3.36
C ARG A 73 4.78 -12.95 -2.80
N THR A 74 5.92 -12.92 -3.49
CA THR A 74 7.01 -12.03 -3.12
C THR A 74 6.67 -10.63 -3.64
N CYS A 75 6.53 -9.68 -2.71
CA CYS A 75 6.17 -8.30 -3.01
C CYS A 75 7.23 -7.38 -2.43
N ALA A 76 7.29 -6.14 -2.93
CA ALA A 76 8.23 -5.15 -2.43
C ALA A 76 7.56 -4.31 -1.33
N VAL A 77 8.13 -4.31 -0.13
CA VAL A 77 7.68 -3.42 0.94
C VAL A 77 8.24 -2.03 0.64
N VAL A 78 7.38 -1.02 0.56
CA VAL A 78 7.78 0.36 0.25
C VAL A 78 7.53 1.33 1.40
N ALA A 79 6.62 1.01 2.31
CA ALA A 79 6.34 1.84 3.47
C ALA A 79 5.91 0.98 4.66
N ASP A 80 6.22 1.46 5.86
CA ASP A 80 5.88 0.80 7.12
C ASP A 80 5.48 1.89 8.10
N ASP A 81 4.23 1.89 8.56
CA ASP A 81 3.75 2.92 9.49
C ASP A 81 4.18 2.67 10.93
N LEU A 82 4.92 1.59 11.19
CA LEU A 82 5.39 1.16 12.50
C LEU A 82 4.24 0.86 13.49
N LYS A 83 3.03 0.70 12.96
CA LYS A 83 1.83 0.36 13.73
C LYS A 83 1.21 -0.95 13.26
N GLY A 84 1.95 -1.70 12.45
CA GLY A 84 1.52 -3.00 11.96
C GLY A 84 0.97 -3.01 10.55
N THR A 85 0.88 -1.85 9.89
CA THR A 85 0.40 -1.77 8.50
C THR A 85 1.54 -1.37 7.57
N LEU A 86 1.65 -2.08 6.46
CA LEU A 86 2.70 -1.85 5.47
C LEU A 86 2.06 -1.64 4.10
N LEU A 87 2.74 -0.84 3.29
CA LEU A 87 2.38 -0.67 1.88
C LEU A 87 3.34 -1.54 1.07
N VAL A 88 2.79 -2.43 0.27
CA VAL A 88 3.58 -3.35 -0.56
C VAL A 88 3.20 -3.22 -2.03
N PHE A 89 4.15 -3.50 -2.92
CA PHE A 89 3.93 -3.51 -4.36
C PHE A 89 3.90 -4.94 -4.86
N ASP A 90 2.83 -5.27 -5.60
CA ASP A 90 2.65 -6.58 -6.23
C ASP A 90 3.24 -6.51 -7.65
N PRO A 91 4.36 -7.18 -7.93
CA PRO A 91 5.00 -7.10 -9.24
C PRO A 91 4.26 -7.87 -10.33
N VAL A 92 3.34 -8.75 -9.95
CA VAL A 92 2.55 -9.55 -10.92
C VAL A 92 1.39 -8.71 -11.47
N GLU A 93 0.63 -8.08 -10.56
CA GLU A 93 -0.53 -7.28 -10.94
C GLU A 93 -0.20 -5.82 -11.18
N HIS A 94 1.01 -5.39 -10.86
CA HIS A 94 1.46 -3.99 -10.94
C HIS A 94 0.55 -3.06 -10.13
N GLU A 95 0.20 -3.48 -8.94
CA GLU A 95 -0.64 -2.71 -8.02
C GLU A 95 0.00 -2.64 -6.65
N PHE A 96 -0.34 -1.58 -5.92
CA PHE A 96 0.00 -1.51 -4.50
C PHE A 96 -1.10 -2.16 -3.67
N MET A 97 -0.73 -2.63 -2.50
CA MET A 97 -1.65 -3.28 -1.56
C MET A 97 -1.29 -2.86 -0.15
N LEU A 98 -2.28 -2.87 0.74
CA LEU A 98 -2.00 -2.83 2.16
C LEU A 98 -1.83 -4.25 2.69
N ALA A 99 -0.84 -4.41 3.57
CA ALA A 99 -0.63 -5.65 4.28
C ALA A 99 -0.51 -5.36 5.77
N VAL A 100 -0.90 -6.31 6.59
CA VAL A 100 -0.74 -6.22 8.05
C VAL A 100 0.23 -7.27 8.51
N ARG A 101 1.01 -6.91 9.53
CA ARG A 101 1.96 -7.83 10.15
C ARG A 101 1.26 -8.56 11.30
N HIS A 102 1.31 -9.88 11.24
CA HIS A 102 0.73 -10.73 12.28
C HIS A 102 1.63 -11.95 12.46
N ASN A 103 2.12 -12.17 13.69
CA ASN A 103 3.00 -13.28 14.02
C ASN A 103 4.23 -13.38 13.09
N GLY A 104 4.81 -12.25 12.73
CA GLY A 104 5.98 -12.19 11.87
C GLY A 104 5.69 -12.41 10.38
N ARG A 105 4.42 -12.52 10.01
CA ARG A 105 3.98 -12.71 8.62
C ARG A 105 3.21 -11.50 8.14
N LEU A 106 3.30 -11.24 6.84
CA LEU A 106 2.53 -10.18 6.19
C LEU A 106 1.35 -10.82 5.47
N SER A 107 0.17 -10.22 5.63
CA SER A 107 -1.06 -10.67 4.96
C SER A 107 -1.80 -9.47 4.37
N THR A 108 -2.31 -9.61 3.15
CA THR A 108 -3.11 -8.55 2.52
C THR A 108 -4.49 -8.47 3.19
N ILE A 109 -5.15 -7.31 3.03
CA ILE A 109 -6.45 -7.04 3.68
C ILE A 109 -7.51 -6.56 2.68
N GLY A 110 -7.31 -6.82 1.39
CA GLY A 110 -8.30 -6.47 0.36
C GLY A 110 -8.23 -5.05 -0.16
N VAL A 111 -7.19 -4.29 0.18
CA VAL A 111 -7.01 -2.92 -0.33
C VAL A 111 -5.95 -2.94 -1.42
N ARG A 112 -6.33 -2.54 -2.63
CA ARG A 112 -5.45 -2.52 -3.80
C ARG A 112 -5.64 -1.24 -4.58
N GLY A 113 -4.62 -0.80 -5.29
CA GLY A 113 -4.67 0.35 -6.17
C GLY A 113 -3.34 1.09 -6.23
N ASP A 114 -3.43 2.41 -6.30
CA ASP A 114 -2.25 3.27 -6.30
C ASP A 114 -1.67 3.40 -4.89
N ALA A 115 -0.41 3.82 -4.81
CA ALA A 115 0.31 3.84 -3.55
C ALA A 115 -0.33 4.77 -2.52
N VAL A 116 -0.61 6.01 -2.92
CA VAL A 116 -1.19 7.00 -2.00
C VAL A 116 -2.59 6.61 -1.57
N GLY A 117 -3.43 6.16 -2.51
CA GLY A 117 -4.80 5.73 -2.20
C GLY A 117 -4.82 4.58 -1.21
N CYS A 118 -3.96 3.58 -1.39
CA CYS A 118 -3.84 2.46 -0.46
C CYS A 118 -3.40 2.94 0.93
N PHE A 119 -2.37 3.77 0.99
CA PHE A 119 -1.85 4.26 2.28
C PHE A 119 -2.91 5.05 3.04
N MET A 120 -3.67 5.88 2.35
CA MET A 120 -4.74 6.67 2.97
C MET A 120 -5.92 5.82 3.45
N ALA A 121 -6.05 4.61 2.93
CA ALA A 121 -7.13 3.70 3.32
C ALA A 121 -6.83 2.88 4.57
N ARG A 122 -5.61 2.99 5.11
CA ARG A 122 -5.20 2.23 6.30
C ARG A 122 -5.93 2.65 7.57
#